data_23c387d174b9537b5fa91c629ed9bccd
#
_entry.id   23c387d174b9537b5fa91c629ed9bccd
#
_cell.length_a   1.000
_cell.length_b   1.000
_cell.length_c   1.000
_cell.angle_alpha   90.00
_cell.angle_beta   90.00
_cell.angle_gamma   90.00
#
_symmetry.space_group_name_H-M   'P 1'
#
loop_
_entity.id
_entity.type
_entity.pdbx_description
1 polymer ?
#
loop_
_entity_poly.entity_id
_entity_poly.type
_entity_poly.pdbx_seq_one_letter_code
_entity_poly.pdbx_strand_id
1 'polypeptide(L)'
;MDEGHRLNVVLFALTGFGNTVLKALLAEASVNVRGVFTVKYDNPFPYYEEEHLHTLCERNQVCCYHGIKVSSEDGMTLLQDLAPDLILVATFKQILKTNVLTLPKLGVVNLHPSLLPQYRGPCPSSAALLNGDTVTGITAHYITEGLDEGDILLQRELDISDVENDGQLRWRLAQLAGDMTPDVLQLFSGFTQPAGIPQDHSLATNAPKPTAVDGYLETATNIQEIQRKVKALNPLPGVSLLVGERRILVDRFEMCPKSYQEGIHEYAAYIDWTINSQTIRLFKKPN
;
A
#
# COMPACT_ATOMS: atom_id res chain seq x y z
N MET A 1 26.72 -17.69 27.94
CA MET A 1 26.16 -16.71 27.03
C MET A 1 24.68 -17.05 26.97
N ASP A 2 23.89 -16.20 27.55
CA ASP A 2 22.41 -16.35 27.52
C ASP A 2 22.01 -16.41 26.04
N GLU A 3 21.39 -17.50 25.60
CA GLU A 3 20.76 -17.55 24.28
C GLU A 3 19.64 -16.54 24.32
N GLY A 4 19.95 -15.30 23.90
CA GLY A 4 19.05 -14.18 23.99
C GLY A 4 17.68 -14.53 23.43
N HIS A 5 16.65 -14.36 24.23
CA HIS A 5 15.26 -14.58 23.84
C HIS A 5 14.98 -13.79 22.56
N ARG A 6 14.63 -14.48 21.46
CA ARG A 6 14.33 -13.87 20.16
C ARG A 6 12.85 -13.55 20.09
N LEU A 7 12.53 -12.41 19.50
CA LEU A 7 11.15 -11.96 19.30
C LEU A 7 10.44 -12.86 18.28
N ASN A 8 9.40 -13.58 18.71
CA ASN A 8 8.58 -14.38 17.80
C ASN A 8 7.62 -13.47 17.02
N VAL A 9 7.84 -13.37 15.71
CA VAL A 9 7.04 -12.53 14.83
C VAL A 9 6.26 -13.39 13.84
N VAL A 10 4.97 -13.11 13.69
CA VAL A 10 4.14 -13.59 12.59
C VAL A 10 3.87 -12.41 11.65
N LEU A 11 4.00 -12.61 10.35
CA LEU A 11 3.74 -11.61 9.33
C LEU A 11 2.43 -11.91 8.60
N PHE A 12 1.53 -10.92 8.54
CA PHE A 12 0.35 -10.94 7.67
C PHE A 12 0.59 -9.99 6.51
N ALA A 13 0.72 -10.52 5.29
CA ALA A 13 1.12 -9.68 4.17
C ALA A 13 0.68 -10.20 2.80
N LEU A 14 0.76 -9.33 1.82
CA LEU A 14 0.67 -9.66 0.39
C LEU A 14 2.00 -9.41 -0.31
N THR A 15 2.15 -9.97 -1.51
CA THR A 15 3.31 -9.73 -2.39
C THR A 15 3.54 -8.22 -2.59
N GLY A 16 4.79 -7.83 -2.62
CA GLY A 16 5.24 -6.44 -2.68
C GLY A 16 5.66 -5.92 -1.30
N PHE A 17 4.77 -5.30 -0.54
CA PHE A 17 5.06 -4.88 0.84
C PHE A 17 5.54 -6.05 1.71
N GLY A 18 4.89 -7.20 1.61
CA GLY A 18 5.29 -8.40 2.36
C GLY A 18 6.69 -8.87 2.03
N ASN A 19 7.15 -8.75 0.78
CA ASN A 19 8.48 -9.17 0.38
C ASN A 19 9.56 -8.33 1.07
N THR A 20 9.41 -7.00 1.07
CA THR A 20 10.39 -6.09 1.68
C THR A 20 10.44 -6.25 3.19
N VAL A 21 9.27 -6.33 3.83
CA VAL A 21 9.16 -6.55 5.28
C VAL A 21 9.70 -7.92 5.69
N LEU A 22 9.39 -9.00 4.95
CA LEU A 22 9.92 -10.33 5.25
C LEU A 22 11.44 -10.37 5.13
N LYS A 23 12.02 -9.77 4.07
CA LYS A 23 13.48 -9.65 3.92
C LYS A 23 14.12 -8.94 5.11
N ALA A 24 13.52 -7.84 5.58
CA ALA A 24 14.00 -7.12 6.75
C ALA A 24 13.90 -7.97 8.03
N LEU A 25 12.77 -8.66 8.26
CA LEU A 25 12.60 -9.56 9.39
C LEU A 25 13.65 -10.68 9.41
N LEU A 26 13.95 -11.28 8.26
CA LEU A 26 14.93 -12.36 8.14
C LEU A 26 16.38 -11.90 8.34
N ALA A 27 16.66 -10.60 8.10
CA ALA A 27 17.97 -10.01 8.34
C ALA A 27 18.23 -9.73 9.83
N GLU A 28 17.18 -9.67 10.67
CA GLU A 28 17.29 -9.33 12.09
C GLU A 28 17.57 -10.57 12.95
N ALA A 29 18.79 -10.66 13.50
CA ALA A 29 19.22 -11.77 14.33
C ALA A 29 18.38 -11.93 15.62
N SER A 30 17.80 -10.86 16.12
CA SER A 30 16.93 -10.82 17.31
C SER A 30 15.51 -11.31 17.06
N VAL A 31 15.15 -11.65 15.81
CA VAL A 31 13.81 -12.05 15.39
C VAL A 31 13.75 -13.53 15.03
N ASN A 32 12.65 -14.16 15.37
CA ASN A 32 12.27 -15.48 14.93
C ASN A 32 10.96 -15.37 14.14
N VAL A 33 11.02 -15.48 12.80
CA VAL A 33 9.82 -15.44 11.95
C VAL A 33 9.11 -16.79 12.07
N ARG A 34 8.00 -16.81 12.82
CA ARG A 34 7.21 -18.03 13.11
C ARG A 34 6.37 -18.48 11.93
N GLY A 35 5.97 -17.55 11.06
CA GLY A 35 5.20 -17.86 9.87
C GLY A 35 4.68 -16.60 9.16
N VAL A 36 4.28 -16.80 7.91
CA VAL A 36 3.69 -15.76 7.06
C VAL A 36 2.31 -16.18 6.61
N PHE A 37 1.30 -15.33 6.81
CA PHE A 37 -0.04 -15.51 6.27
C PHE A 37 -0.22 -14.63 5.05
N THR A 38 -0.57 -15.24 3.93
CA THR A 38 -0.70 -14.56 2.64
C THR A 38 -1.77 -15.21 1.75
N VAL A 39 -1.83 -14.81 0.48
CA VAL A 39 -2.60 -15.46 -0.59
C VAL A 39 -1.61 -16.15 -1.52
N LYS A 40 -1.88 -17.39 -1.92
CA LYS A 40 -0.91 -18.19 -2.70
C LYS A 40 -0.55 -17.58 -4.05
N TYR A 41 -1.56 -17.07 -4.72
CA TYR A 41 -1.42 -16.43 -6.04
C TYR A 41 -2.16 -15.08 -5.98
N ASP A 42 -1.61 -14.15 -5.20
CA ASP A 42 -2.02 -12.78 -5.35
C ASP A 42 -1.49 -12.31 -6.71
N ASN A 43 -2.35 -11.68 -7.46
CA ASN A 43 -1.91 -10.99 -8.66
C ASN A 43 -1.10 -9.78 -8.16
N PRO A 44 0.24 -9.85 -8.14
CA PRO A 44 1.01 -8.74 -7.63
C PRO A 44 0.64 -7.52 -8.46
N PHE A 45 0.50 -6.38 -7.81
CA PHE A 45 0.38 -5.12 -8.50
C PHE A 45 1.53 -5.05 -9.53
N PRO A 46 1.27 -4.63 -10.79
CA PRO A 46 2.28 -4.63 -11.84
C PRO A 46 3.34 -3.55 -11.57
N TYR A 47 4.14 -3.63 -10.62
CA TYR A 47 5.30 -2.80 -10.25
C TYR A 47 5.97 -3.34 -9.00
N TYR A 48 5.41 -4.39 -8.40
CA TYR A 48 6.06 -5.11 -7.34
C TYR A 48 7.04 -6.13 -7.92
N GLU A 49 7.84 -6.68 -7.04
CA GLU A 49 8.78 -7.72 -7.41
C GLU A 49 8.11 -8.87 -8.16
N GLU A 50 8.84 -9.45 -9.09
CA GLU A 50 8.41 -10.60 -9.89
C GLU A 50 8.17 -11.85 -9.04
N GLU A 51 8.81 -11.94 -7.84
CA GLU A 51 8.71 -13.07 -6.94
C GLU A 51 7.50 -12.93 -6.00
N HIS A 52 6.61 -13.92 -6.03
CA HIS A 52 5.50 -14.00 -5.06
C HIS A 52 6.02 -14.21 -3.63
N LEU A 53 5.31 -13.63 -2.65
CA LEU A 53 5.70 -13.73 -1.24
C LEU A 53 5.80 -15.20 -0.76
N HIS A 54 4.91 -16.10 -1.22
CA HIS A 54 4.99 -17.51 -0.86
C HIS A 54 6.28 -18.17 -1.40
N THR A 55 6.74 -17.82 -2.61
CA THR A 55 8.01 -18.31 -3.19
C THR A 55 9.21 -17.81 -2.37
N LEU A 56 9.16 -16.54 -1.94
CA LEU A 56 10.16 -15.98 -1.02
C LEU A 56 10.22 -16.76 0.31
N CYS A 57 9.05 -17.12 0.87
CA CYS A 57 8.96 -17.94 2.07
C CYS A 57 9.59 -19.33 1.85
N GLU A 58 9.23 -20.03 0.78
CA GLU A 58 9.76 -21.35 0.43
C GLU A 58 11.28 -21.32 0.32
N ARG A 59 11.84 -20.35 -0.42
CA ARG A 59 13.29 -20.19 -0.57
C ARG A 59 14.03 -19.98 0.75
N ASN A 60 13.41 -19.31 1.70
CA ASN A 60 13.98 -19.01 3.01
C ASN A 60 13.52 -20.00 4.11
N GLN A 61 12.84 -21.09 3.76
CA GLN A 61 12.35 -22.12 4.68
C GLN A 61 11.43 -21.57 5.78
N VAL A 62 10.66 -20.52 5.47
CA VAL A 62 9.65 -19.94 6.35
C VAL A 62 8.30 -20.59 6.07
N CYS A 63 7.60 -21.00 7.13
CA CYS A 63 6.24 -21.53 6.99
C CYS A 63 5.31 -20.47 6.40
N CYS A 64 4.62 -20.82 5.31
CA CYS A 64 3.72 -19.93 4.59
C CYS A 64 2.30 -20.50 4.57
N TYR A 65 1.35 -19.74 5.09
CA TYR A 65 -0.05 -20.12 5.24
C TYR A 65 -0.93 -19.30 4.30
N HIS A 66 -1.73 -19.98 3.48
CA HIS A 66 -2.64 -19.35 2.55
C HIS A 66 -4.02 -20.00 2.56
N GLY A 67 -5.05 -19.24 2.22
CA GLY A 67 -6.42 -19.74 2.20
C GLY A 67 -7.05 -19.93 3.60
N ILE A 68 -6.35 -19.49 4.66
CA ILE A 68 -6.81 -19.59 6.05
C ILE A 68 -7.46 -18.27 6.45
N LYS A 69 -8.67 -18.36 7.03
CA LYS A 69 -9.31 -17.24 7.69
C LYS A 69 -8.74 -17.13 9.10
N VAL A 70 -7.88 -16.14 9.34
CA VAL A 70 -7.10 -16.02 10.59
C VAL A 70 -7.96 -15.94 11.86
N SER A 71 -9.20 -15.41 11.77
CA SER A 71 -10.15 -15.30 12.88
C SER A 71 -11.06 -16.52 13.06
N SER A 72 -10.91 -17.59 12.24
CA SER A 72 -11.64 -18.86 12.40
C SER A 72 -11.01 -19.70 13.52
N GLU A 73 -11.70 -20.77 13.94
CA GLU A 73 -11.20 -21.70 14.95
C GLU A 73 -9.84 -22.30 14.53
N ASP A 74 -9.75 -22.83 13.30
CA ASP A 74 -8.50 -23.38 12.75
C ASP A 74 -7.40 -22.32 12.66
N GLY A 75 -7.73 -21.11 12.22
CA GLY A 75 -6.80 -20.00 12.13
C GLY A 75 -6.26 -19.57 13.49
N MET A 76 -7.13 -19.53 14.50
CA MET A 76 -6.74 -19.21 15.87
C MET A 76 -5.88 -20.31 16.52
N THR A 77 -6.23 -21.58 16.31
CA THR A 77 -5.42 -22.71 16.77
C THR A 77 -4.01 -22.63 16.20
N LEU A 78 -3.90 -22.40 14.89
CA LEU A 78 -2.61 -22.25 14.24
C LEU A 78 -1.81 -21.04 14.77
N LEU A 79 -2.46 -19.90 14.98
CA LEU A 79 -1.80 -18.72 15.54
C LEU A 79 -1.33 -18.96 16.99
N GLN A 80 -2.10 -19.71 17.79
CA GLN A 80 -1.70 -20.09 19.14
C GLN A 80 -0.48 -21.01 19.15
N ASP A 81 -0.41 -21.98 18.22
CA ASP A 81 0.73 -22.89 18.05
C ASP A 81 2.00 -22.15 17.59
N LEU A 82 1.84 -21.10 16.78
CA LEU A 82 2.94 -20.22 16.37
C LEU A 82 3.45 -19.35 17.51
N ALA A 83 2.63 -19.13 18.54
CA ALA A 83 2.94 -18.35 19.74
C ALA A 83 3.65 -17.01 19.45
N PRO A 84 3.04 -16.08 18.66
CA PRO A 84 3.66 -14.81 18.33
C PRO A 84 3.74 -13.90 19.55
N ASP A 85 4.88 -13.25 19.75
CA ASP A 85 5.00 -12.12 20.65
C ASP A 85 4.42 -10.85 20.00
N LEU A 86 4.64 -10.71 18.68
CA LEU A 86 4.20 -9.59 17.85
C LEU A 86 3.64 -10.10 16.52
N ILE A 87 2.56 -9.50 16.03
CA ILE A 87 2.11 -9.68 14.65
C ILE A 87 2.38 -8.37 13.90
N LEU A 88 3.12 -8.47 12.77
CA LEU A 88 3.25 -7.38 11.81
C LEU A 88 2.29 -7.57 10.65
N VAL A 89 1.71 -6.47 10.18
CA VAL A 89 0.81 -6.44 9.02
C VAL A 89 1.40 -5.51 7.97
N ALA A 90 1.51 -6.01 6.74
CA ALA A 90 2.03 -5.26 5.59
C ALA A 90 1.14 -5.53 4.37
N THR A 91 0.04 -4.79 4.24
CA THR A 91 -1.04 -5.04 3.29
C THR A 91 -1.68 -6.43 3.45
N PHE A 92 -2.82 -6.52 4.09
CA PHE A 92 -3.53 -7.79 4.29
C PHE A 92 -5.02 -7.65 3.99
N LYS A 93 -5.63 -8.68 3.39
CA LYS A 93 -7.01 -8.59 2.87
C LYS A 93 -8.09 -8.93 3.88
N GLN A 94 -7.73 -9.43 5.07
CA GLN A 94 -8.72 -9.83 6.07
C GLN A 94 -8.83 -8.76 7.17
N ILE A 95 -10.05 -8.50 7.59
CA ILE A 95 -10.32 -7.71 8.80
C ILE A 95 -9.95 -8.57 10.00
N LEU A 96 -9.06 -8.05 10.83
CA LEU A 96 -8.63 -8.71 12.06
C LEU A 96 -9.66 -8.46 13.16
N LYS A 97 -10.15 -9.54 13.78
CA LYS A 97 -11.12 -9.47 14.88
C LYS A 97 -10.40 -9.43 16.22
N THR A 98 -11.10 -9.03 17.27
CA THR A 98 -10.61 -8.94 18.66
C THR A 98 -9.80 -10.16 19.09
N ASN A 99 -10.25 -11.39 18.76
CA ASN A 99 -9.54 -12.61 19.11
C ASN A 99 -8.13 -12.71 18.52
N VAL A 100 -7.92 -12.16 17.31
CA VAL A 100 -6.58 -12.08 16.69
C VAL A 100 -5.78 -10.93 17.30
N LEU A 101 -6.40 -9.78 17.53
CA LEU A 101 -5.73 -8.57 18.03
C LEU A 101 -5.20 -8.75 19.47
N THR A 102 -5.89 -9.53 20.29
CA THR A 102 -5.52 -9.76 21.71
C THR A 102 -4.59 -10.96 21.93
N LEU A 103 -4.27 -11.73 20.86
CA LEU A 103 -3.45 -12.94 21.00
C LEU A 103 -1.97 -12.61 21.28
N PRO A 104 -1.27 -11.78 20.49
CA PRO A 104 0.13 -11.48 20.76
C PRO A 104 0.28 -10.49 21.93
N LYS A 105 1.23 -10.78 22.82
CA LYS A 105 1.46 -9.96 24.03
C LYS A 105 1.87 -8.52 23.72
N LEU A 106 2.56 -8.31 22.61
CA LEU A 106 3.06 -7.01 22.19
C LEU A 106 2.15 -6.31 21.17
N GLY A 107 1.02 -6.94 20.85
CA GLY A 107 -0.01 -6.38 19.98
C GLY A 107 0.19 -6.70 18.51
N VAL A 108 -0.64 -6.08 17.69
CA VAL A 108 -0.64 -6.19 16.22
C VAL A 108 -0.31 -4.83 15.65
N VAL A 109 0.75 -4.74 14.85
CA VAL A 109 1.23 -3.49 14.26
C VAL A 109 1.07 -3.54 12.75
N ASN A 110 0.49 -2.49 12.16
CA ASN A 110 0.36 -2.31 10.71
C ASN A 110 1.37 -1.28 10.20
N LEU A 111 1.99 -1.58 9.06
CA LEU A 111 2.78 -0.63 8.27
C LEU A 111 1.87 -0.03 7.20
N HIS A 112 1.20 1.08 7.55
CA HIS A 112 0.22 1.74 6.71
C HIS A 112 0.89 2.73 5.75
N PRO A 113 0.61 2.68 4.42
CA PRO A 113 1.31 3.51 3.44
C PRO A 113 0.70 4.93 3.30
N SER A 114 0.60 5.63 4.41
CA SER A 114 0.34 7.07 4.50
C SER A 114 0.89 7.65 5.81
N LEU A 115 0.87 8.98 5.93
CA LEU A 115 1.11 9.70 7.19
C LEU A 115 -0.21 9.83 7.95
N LEU A 116 -0.56 8.83 8.77
CA LEU A 116 -1.76 8.87 9.60
C LEU A 116 -1.75 10.09 10.53
N PRO A 117 -2.90 10.71 10.80
CA PRO A 117 -4.26 10.23 10.57
C PRO A 117 -4.82 10.46 9.14
N GLN A 118 -4.03 10.98 8.22
CA GLN A 118 -4.48 11.18 6.85
C GLN A 118 -4.52 9.87 6.07
N TYR A 119 -5.53 9.72 5.19
CA TYR A 119 -5.67 8.60 4.27
C TYR A 119 -5.81 7.24 4.94
N ARG A 120 -6.65 7.13 6.00
CA ARG A 120 -7.08 5.83 6.54
C ARG A 120 -7.80 5.03 5.46
N GLY A 121 -7.57 3.71 5.40
CA GLY A 121 -8.26 2.83 4.47
C GLY A 121 -7.38 2.18 3.40
N PRO A 122 -7.99 1.56 2.37
CA PRO A 122 -7.30 0.59 1.52
C PRO A 122 -6.41 1.17 0.42
N CYS A 123 -6.54 2.47 0.05
CA CYS A 123 -5.84 3.03 -1.10
C CYS A 123 -5.19 4.41 -0.82
N PRO A 124 -4.35 4.53 0.22
CA PRO A 124 -3.79 5.81 0.65
C PRO A 124 -2.87 6.46 -0.40
N SER A 125 -2.05 5.70 -1.12
CA SER A 125 -1.15 6.22 -2.16
C SER A 125 -1.90 6.86 -3.32
N SER A 126 -2.97 6.20 -3.81
CA SER A 126 -3.83 6.77 -4.85
C SER A 126 -4.53 8.04 -4.36
N ALA A 127 -4.96 8.08 -3.09
CA ALA A 127 -5.62 9.24 -2.51
C ALA A 127 -4.68 10.45 -2.40
N ALA A 128 -3.44 10.25 -1.97
CA ALA A 128 -2.41 11.29 -1.91
C ALA A 128 -2.13 11.88 -3.31
N LEU A 129 -1.98 11.02 -4.33
CA LEU A 129 -1.79 11.47 -5.72
C LEU A 129 -3.00 12.22 -6.27
N LEU A 130 -4.24 11.78 -6.00
CA LEU A 130 -5.46 12.46 -6.41
C LEU A 130 -5.59 13.84 -5.75
N ASN A 131 -5.18 13.94 -4.49
CA ASN A 131 -5.15 15.21 -3.76
C ASN A 131 -4.04 16.15 -4.26
N GLY A 132 -3.01 15.60 -4.90
CA GLY A 132 -1.85 16.34 -5.40
C GLY A 132 -0.83 16.65 -4.32
N ASP A 133 -0.74 15.80 -3.33
CA ASP A 133 0.27 15.90 -2.28
C ASP A 133 1.67 15.71 -2.86
N THR A 134 2.65 16.36 -2.25
CA THR A 134 4.07 16.26 -2.60
C THR A 134 4.84 15.36 -1.64
N VAL A 135 4.21 14.98 -0.52
CA VAL A 135 4.80 14.12 0.53
C VAL A 135 3.76 13.10 0.97
N THR A 136 4.20 11.90 1.22
CA THR A 136 3.45 10.81 1.87
C THR A 136 4.40 10.06 2.81
N GLY A 137 4.14 8.80 3.15
CA GLY A 137 5.06 8.04 3.99
C GLY A 137 4.51 6.71 4.44
N ILE A 138 5.16 6.15 5.44
CA ILE A 138 4.72 4.95 6.15
C ILE A 138 4.47 5.29 7.62
N THR A 139 3.36 4.82 8.14
CA THR A 139 3.03 4.85 9.57
C THR A 139 2.99 3.42 10.12
N ALA A 140 3.85 3.12 11.09
CA ALA A 140 3.67 1.97 11.96
C ALA A 140 2.71 2.36 13.08
N HIS A 141 1.59 1.64 13.21
CA HIS A 141 0.58 1.91 14.23
C HIS A 141 -0.03 0.61 14.76
N TYR A 142 -0.58 0.63 15.95
CA TYR A 142 -1.35 -0.50 16.45
C TYR A 142 -2.65 -0.68 15.67
N ILE A 143 -3.02 -1.93 15.40
CA ILE A 143 -4.34 -2.25 14.87
C ILE A 143 -5.32 -2.34 16.04
N THR A 144 -6.42 -1.64 15.90
CA THR A 144 -7.61 -1.69 16.76
C THR A 144 -8.81 -2.22 15.97
N GLU A 145 -10.00 -2.22 16.56
CA GLU A 145 -11.23 -2.60 15.85
C GLU A 145 -11.64 -1.55 14.79
N GLY A 146 -11.22 -0.30 14.97
CA GLY A 146 -11.47 0.77 14.02
C GLY A 146 -10.47 0.78 12.86
N LEU A 147 -10.85 1.42 11.76
CA LEU A 147 -10.05 1.44 10.54
C LEU A 147 -8.86 2.38 10.67
N ASP A 148 -7.66 1.82 10.76
CA ASP A 148 -6.36 2.52 10.79
C ASP A 148 -6.30 3.69 11.81
N GLU A 149 -7.00 3.57 12.96
CA GLU A 149 -7.13 4.64 13.97
C GLU A 149 -6.31 4.42 15.24
N GLY A 150 -5.61 3.28 15.34
CA GLY A 150 -4.80 2.95 16.51
C GLY A 150 -3.57 3.86 16.64
N ASP A 151 -3.01 3.86 17.84
CA ASP A 151 -1.90 4.74 18.22
C ASP A 151 -0.67 4.56 17.33
N ILE A 152 -0.07 5.67 16.95
CA ILE A 152 1.12 5.73 16.08
C ILE A 152 2.36 5.39 16.91
N LEU A 153 3.16 4.47 16.37
CA LEU A 153 4.46 4.08 16.94
C LEU A 153 5.63 4.80 16.28
N LEU A 154 5.61 4.90 14.96
CA LEU A 154 6.67 5.49 14.17
C LEU A 154 6.12 5.95 12.80
N GLN A 155 6.64 7.07 12.29
CA GLN A 155 6.34 7.54 10.93
C GLN A 155 7.64 7.87 10.20
N ARG A 156 7.64 7.63 8.89
CA ARG A 156 8.68 8.10 7.97
C ARG A 156 8.07 8.71 6.73
N GLU A 157 8.54 9.88 6.37
CA GLU A 157 8.11 10.61 5.18
C GLU A 157 8.78 10.09 3.92
N LEU A 158 8.12 10.29 2.80
CA LEU A 158 8.58 10.00 1.45
C LEU A 158 8.08 11.07 0.49
N ASP A 159 8.98 11.76 -0.19
CA ASP A 159 8.61 12.71 -1.24
C ASP A 159 7.94 12.00 -2.42
N ILE A 160 6.86 12.60 -2.94
CA ILE A 160 6.18 12.14 -4.13
C ILE A 160 6.80 12.85 -5.34
N SER A 161 7.31 12.07 -6.31
CA SER A 161 7.88 12.62 -7.54
C SER A 161 6.77 13.13 -8.48
N ASP A 162 7.03 14.26 -9.15
CA ASP A 162 6.10 14.83 -10.12
C ASP A 162 5.81 13.94 -11.34
N VAL A 163 6.65 12.93 -11.57
CA VAL A 163 6.52 12.05 -12.74
C VAL A 163 6.07 10.64 -12.42
N GLU A 164 5.96 10.27 -11.13
CA GLU A 164 5.57 8.91 -10.74
C GLU A 164 4.06 8.68 -10.74
N ASN A 165 3.67 7.43 -11.01
CA ASN A 165 2.30 6.95 -10.87
C ASN A 165 2.11 6.15 -9.58
N ASP A 166 0.87 5.74 -9.28
CA ASP A 166 0.52 5.00 -8.07
C ASP A 166 1.31 3.69 -7.92
N GLY A 167 1.58 2.98 -9.01
CA GLY A 167 2.37 1.76 -8.95
C GLY A 167 3.82 2.01 -8.52
N GLN A 168 4.45 3.03 -9.08
CA GLN A 168 5.82 3.42 -8.73
C GLN A 168 5.90 3.93 -7.30
N LEU A 169 4.93 4.75 -6.88
CA LEU A 169 4.84 5.24 -5.50
C LEU A 169 4.66 4.08 -4.51
N ARG A 170 3.78 3.12 -4.80
CA ARG A 170 3.59 1.92 -3.97
C ARG A 170 4.86 1.11 -3.83
N TRP A 171 5.62 0.95 -4.92
CA TRP A 171 6.90 0.25 -4.85
C TRP A 171 7.88 0.95 -3.92
N ARG A 172 8.02 2.28 -4.01
CA ARG A 172 8.88 3.07 -3.12
C ARG A 172 8.42 3.01 -1.67
N LEU A 173 7.11 3.06 -1.42
CA LEU A 173 6.53 2.88 -0.09
C LEU A 173 6.79 1.46 0.46
N ALA A 174 6.77 0.43 -0.39
CA ALA A 174 7.13 -0.91 0.02
C ALA A 174 8.61 -1.01 0.43
N GLN A 175 9.54 -0.36 -0.30
CA GLN A 175 10.93 -0.28 0.11
C GLN A 175 11.07 0.45 1.45
N LEU A 176 10.42 1.61 1.61
CA LEU A 176 10.44 2.37 2.86
C LEU A 176 9.90 1.56 4.04
N ALA A 177 8.85 0.74 3.84
CA ALA A 177 8.32 -0.15 4.87
C ALA A 177 9.35 -1.21 5.30
N GLY A 178 10.07 -1.80 4.33
CA GLY A 178 11.18 -2.71 4.62
C GLY A 178 12.30 -2.03 5.42
N ASP A 179 12.75 -0.86 4.96
CA ASP A 179 13.81 -0.08 5.61
C ASP A 179 13.43 0.41 7.01
N MET A 180 12.14 0.60 7.27
CA MET A 180 11.61 1.04 8.56
C MET A 180 11.41 -0.15 9.54
N THR A 181 11.30 -1.37 9.05
CA THR A 181 11.00 -2.55 9.87
C THR A 181 11.99 -2.76 11.02
N PRO A 182 13.33 -2.64 10.87
CA PRO A 182 14.27 -2.75 11.98
C PRO A 182 14.03 -1.75 13.11
N ASP A 183 13.70 -0.50 12.78
CA ASP A 183 13.40 0.53 13.80
C ASP A 183 12.09 0.23 14.54
N VAL A 184 11.08 -0.28 13.84
CA VAL A 184 9.85 -0.74 14.48
C VAL A 184 10.13 -1.89 15.44
N LEU A 185 10.94 -2.88 15.04
CA LEU A 185 11.33 -4.00 15.90
C LEU A 185 12.13 -3.54 17.14
N GLN A 186 12.98 -2.52 16.99
CA GLN A 186 13.75 -1.95 18.08
C GLN A 186 12.85 -1.41 19.21
N LEU A 187 11.66 -0.91 18.91
CA LEU A 187 10.70 -0.45 19.91
C LEU A 187 10.25 -1.60 20.85
N PHE A 188 10.32 -2.84 20.39
CA PHE A 188 9.92 -4.05 21.12
C PHE A 188 11.10 -4.82 21.71
N SER A 189 12.33 -4.32 21.64
CA SER A 189 13.55 -5.01 22.10
C SER A 189 13.53 -5.37 23.59
N GLY A 190 12.78 -4.64 24.41
CA GLY A 190 12.57 -4.91 25.83
C GLY A 190 11.45 -5.91 26.13
N PHE A 191 10.84 -6.55 25.14
CA PHE A 191 9.67 -7.43 25.29
C PHE A 191 8.50 -6.77 26.05
N THR A 192 8.42 -5.47 25.93
CA THR A 192 7.31 -4.66 26.46
C THR A 192 6.60 -3.96 25.31
N GLN A 193 5.30 -3.78 25.46
CA GLN A 193 4.51 -3.03 24.50
C GLN A 193 4.81 -1.54 24.65
N PRO A 194 5.43 -0.87 23.63
CA PRO A 194 5.70 0.56 23.71
C PRO A 194 4.38 1.35 23.68
N ALA A 195 4.36 2.48 24.39
CA ALA A 195 3.25 3.43 24.28
C ALA A 195 3.27 4.09 22.90
N GLY A 196 2.14 4.08 22.21
CA GLY A 196 1.95 4.84 20.98
C GLY A 196 1.44 6.26 21.25
N ILE A 197 1.43 7.07 20.21
CA ILE A 197 0.87 8.42 20.22
C ILE A 197 -0.54 8.35 19.66
N PRO A 198 -1.58 8.75 20.42
CA PRO A 198 -2.95 8.78 19.92
C PRO A 198 -3.08 9.68 18.69
N GLN A 199 -3.87 9.21 17.71
CA GLN A 199 -4.13 10.00 16.51
C GLN A 199 -5.12 11.15 16.80
N ASP A 200 -4.88 12.33 16.23
CA ASP A 200 -5.87 13.40 16.21
C ASP A 200 -6.96 13.09 15.15
N HIS A 201 -8.12 12.62 15.63
CA HIS A 201 -9.23 12.26 14.77
C HIS A 201 -9.83 13.43 13.97
N SER A 202 -9.59 14.68 14.40
CA SER A 202 -10.06 15.86 13.68
C SER A 202 -9.31 16.09 12.36
N LEU A 203 -8.11 15.53 12.23
CA LEU A 203 -7.26 15.60 11.04
C LEU A 203 -7.40 14.36 10.14
N ALA A 204 -8.22 13.38 10.55
CA ALA A 204 -8.35 12.13 9.81
C ALA A 204 -9.07 12.32 8.47
N THR A 205 -8.50 11.70 7.43
CA THR A 205 -9.14 11.59 6.11
C THR A 205 -9.21 10.13 5.68
N ASN A 206 -10.11 9.81 4.75
CA ASN A 206 -10.31 8.45 4.26
C ASN A 206 -9.77 8.27 2.85
N ALA A 207 -9.25 7.09 2.57
CA ALA A 207 -8.75 6.66 1.26
C ALA A 207 -9.51 5.41 0.77
N PRO A 208 -10.75 5.57 0.29
CA PRO A 208 -11.54 4.45 -0.20
C PRO A 208 -10.91 3.84 -1.45
N LYS A 209 -11.29 2.60 -1.77
CA LYS A 209 -10.86 1.96 -3.01
C LYS A 209 -11.50 2.66 -4.21
N PRO A 210 -10.69 3.19 -5.16
CA PRO A 210 -11.22 3.80 -6.36
C PRO A 210 -11.99 2.81 -7.23
N THR A 211 -13.01 3.32 -7.91
CA THR A 211 -13.83 2.59 -8.88
C THR A 211 -13.46 2.99 -10.31
N ALA A 212 -13.98 2.29 -11.32
CA ALA A 212 -13.76 2.63 -12.73
C ALA A 212 -14.26 4.06 -13.07
N VAL A 213 -15.34 4.52 -12.41
CA VAL A 213 -15.92 5.85 -12.66
C VAL A 213 -14.97 6.98 -12.22
N ASP A 214 -14.20 6.76 -11.16
CA ASP A 214 -13.21 7.74 -10.69
C ASP A 214 -12.13 7.98 -11.75
N GLY A 215 -11.87 6.97 -12.61
CA GLY A 215 -10.93 7.03 -13.73
C GLY A 215 -11.49 7.68 -15.01
N TYR A 216 -12.72 8.17 -15.02
CA TYR A 216 -13.28 8.85 -16.18
C TYR A 216 -12.72 10.27 -16.30
N LEU A 217 -11.96 10.52 -17.38
CA LEU A 217 -11.26 11.81 -17.57
C LEU A 217 -12.21 12.93 -17.98
N GLU A 218 -13.29 12.63 -18.70
CA GLU A 218 -14.28 13.61 -19.10
C GLU A 218 -14.99 14.31 -17.92
N THR A 219 -14.87 13.79 -16.72
CA THR A 219 -15.37 14.45 -15.50
C THR A 219 -14.42 15.50 -14.95
N ALA A 220 -13.17 15.52 -15.45
CA ALA A 220 -12.17 16.49 -15.00
C ALA A 220 -12.47 17.90 -15.54
N THR A 221 -12.26 18.90 -14.69
CA THR A 221 -12.56 20.31 -14.98
C THR A 221 -11.35 21.08 -15.51
N ASN A 222 -10.15 20.54 -15.31
CA ASN A 222 -8.89 21.17 -15.69
C ASN A 222 -7.79 20.12 -15.93
N ILE A 223 -6.69 20.58 -16.52
CA ILE A 223 -5.55 19.70 -16.87
C ILE A 223 -4.88 19.10 -15.63
N GLN A 224 -4.77 19.82 -14.55
CA GLN A 224 -4.16 19.34 -13.31
C GLN A 224 -4.94 18.13 -12.74
N GLU A 225 -6.26 18.20 -12.80
CA GLU A 225 -7.12 17.08 -12.40
C GLU A 225 -6.92 15.85 -13.30
N ILE A 226 -6.81 16.05 -14.62
CA ILE A 226 -6.50 14.99 -15.58
C ILE A 226 -5.16 14.32 -15.22
N GLN A 227 -4.12 15.13 -14.98
CA GLN A 227 -2.78 14.63 -14.61
C GLN A 227 -2.84 13.81 -13.32
N ARG A 228 -3.52 14.31 -12.28
CA ARG A 228 -3.67 13.59 -11.00
C ARG A 228 -4.40 12.26 -11.19
N LYS A 229 -5.50 12.24 -11.94
CA LYS A 229 -6.22 10.99 -12.25
C LYS A 229 -5.35 9.98 -13.00
N VAL A 230 -4.61 10.42 -14.03
CA VAL A 230 -3.74 9.51 -14.79
C VAL A 230 -2.63 8.94 -13.92
N LYS A 231 -2.03 9.73 -13.03
CA LYS A 231 -1.00 9.25 -12.08
C LYS A 231 -1.57 8.31 -11.03
N ALA A 232 -2.66 8.71 -10.39
CA ALA A 232 -3.22 8.05 -9.22
C ALA A 232 -3.94 6.73 -9.53
N LEU A 233 -4.57 6.63 -10.71
CA LEU A 233 -5.49 5.56 -11.03
C LEU A 233 -4.95 4.58 -12.08
N ASN A 234 -3.75 4.80 -12.61
CA ASN A 234 -3.03 3.79 -13.39
C ASN A 234 -2.07 3.00 -12.49
N PRO A 235 -1.99 1.69 -12.69
CA PRO A 235 -2.74 0.90 -13.68
C PRO A 235 -4.15 0.48 -13.23
N LEU A 236 -4.54 0.70 -11.98
CA LEU A 236 -5.80 0.25 -11.40
C LEU A 236 -6.51 1.37 -10.63
N PRO A 237 -7.81 1.58 -10.86
CA PRO A 237 -8.70 0.82 -11.76
C PRO A 237 -8.44 1.08 -13.25
N GLY A 238 -7.55 1.99 -13.57
CA GLY A 238 -7.26 2.51 -14.91
C GLY A 238 -8.04 3.80 -15.20
N VAL A 239 -7.53 4.56 -16.18
CA VAL A 239 -8.18 5.80 -16.64
C VAL A 239 -8.62 5.68 -18.07
N SER A 240 -9.70 6.38 -18.41
CA SER A 240 -10.25 6.37 -19.77
C SER A 240 -10.92 7.68 -20.12
N LEU A 241 -10.95 7.99 -21.42
CA LEU A 241 -11.63 9.15 -21.98
C LEU A 241 -12.71 8.69 -22.96
N LEU A 242 -13.89 9.30 -22.88
CA LEU A 242 -14.97 9.10 -23.84
C LEU A 242 -14.72 9.99 -25.06
N VAL A 243 -14.52 9.38 -26.25
CA VAL A 243 -14.35 10.08 -27.53
C VAL A 243 -15.43 9.60 -28.50
N GLY A 244 -16.40 10.45 -28.78
CA GLY A 244 -17.62 10.05 -29.43
C GLY A 244 -18.40 9.02 -28.60
N GLU A 245 -18.65 7.84 -29.16
CA GLU A 245 -19.32 6.72 -28.47
C GLU A 245 -18.34 5.66 -27.91
N ARG A 246 -17.03 5.89 -28.05
CA ARG A 246 -15.99 4.91 -27.64
C ARG A 246 -15.24 5.39 -26.40
N ARG A 247 -15.03 4.47 -25.47
CA ARG A 247 -14.19 4.71 -24.30
C ARG A 247 -12.76 4.21 -24.59
N ILE A 248 -11.80 5.13 -24.54
CA ILE A 248 -10.39 4.86 -24.85
C ILE A 248 -9.59 4.81 -23.54
N LEU A 249 -8.91 3.70 -23.29
CA LEU A 249 -8.02 3.56 -22.15
C LEU A 249 -6.76 4.41 -22.35
N VAL A 250 -6.36 5.12 -21.32
CA VAL A 250 -5.17 6.00 -21.29
C VAL A 250 -4.12 5.37 -20.38
N ASP A 251 -2.87 5.35 -20.85
CA ASP A 251 -1.73 4.80 -20.10
C ASP A 251 -0.95 5.89 -19.35
N ARG A 252 -0.57 6.95 -20.07
CA ARG A 252 0.25 8.06 -19.58
C ARG A 252 -0.09 9.37 -20.29
N PHE A 253 0.50 10.44 -19.81
CA PHE A 253 0.34 11.76 -20.43
C PHE A 253 1.69 12.48 -20.62
N GLU A 254 1.66 13.50 -21.49
CA GLU A 254 2.72 14.50 -21.63
C GLU A 254 2.08 15.88 -21.83
N MET A 255 2.71 16.92 -21.29
CA MET A 255 2.29 18.30 -21.59
C MET A 255 2.84 18.76 -22.92
N CYS A 256 2.00 19.27 -23.80
CA CYS A 256 2.44 19.83 -25.07
C CYS A 256 3.01 21.24 -24.85
N PRO A 257 4.16 21.56 -25.45
CA PRO A 257 4.78 22.89 -25.30
C PRO A 257 4.00 24.01 -26.01
N LYS A 258 3.10 23.65 -26.91
CA LYS A 258 2.23 24.57 -27.67
C LYS A 258 0.78 24.18 -27.48
N SER A 259 -0.09 25.18 -27.35
CA SER A 259 -1.53 24.99 -27.39
C SER A 259 -2.01 24.71 -28.81
N TYR A 260 -2.98 23.83 -28.91
CA TYR A 260 -3.72 23.56 -30.16
C TYR A 260 -5.15 24.11 -30.04
N GLN A 261 -5.96 23.80 -31.06
CA GLN A 261 -7.38 24.19 -31.02
C GLN A 261 -8.09 23.52 -29.83
N GLU A 262 -8.95 24.27 -29.16
CA GLU A 262 -9.77 23.75 -28.06
C GLU A 262 -10.56 22.50 -28.44
N GLY A 263 -10.64 21.55 -27.49
CA GLY A 263 -11.34 20.29 -27.68
C GLY A 263 -10.44 19.06 -27.73
N ILE A 264 -11.01 17.95 -28.17
CA ILE A 264 -10.38 16.64 -28.22
C ILE A 264 -10.06 16.29 -29.66
N HIS A 265 -8.78 15.99 -29.93
CA HIS A 265 -8.26 15.59 -31.26
C HIS A 265 -7.63 14.21 -31.14
N GLU A 266 -8.25 13.20 -31.74
CA GLU A 266 -7.80 11.80 -31.68
C GLU A 266 -6.84 11.45 -32.81
N TYR A 267 -5.73 10.81 -32.45
CA TYR A 267 -4.73 10.23 -33.36
C TYR A 267 -4.59 8.72 -33.13
N ALA A 268 -3.81 8.02 -33.92
CA ALA A 268 -3.67 6.56 -33.83
C ALA A 268 -3.18 6.10 -32.44
N ALA A 269 -2.10 6.72 -31.92
CA ALA A 269 -1.45 6.32 -30.68
C ALA A 269 -1.80 7.20 -29.46
N TYR A 270 -2.38 8.37 -29.67
CA TYR A 270 -2.64 9.34 -28.60
C TYR A 270 -3.87 10.21 -28.89
N ILE A 271 -4.24 11.00 -27.89
CA ILE A 271 -5.30 12.01 -27.95
C ILE A 271 -4.70 13.31 -27.43
N ASP A 272 -4.78 14.38 -28.20
CA ASP A 272 -4.49 15.71 -27.72
C ASP A 272 -5.82 16.36 -27.22
N TRP A 273 -5.82 16.78 -25.97
CA TRP A 273 -6.96 17.46 -25.37
C TRP A 273 -6.55 18.85 -24.89
N THR A 274 -7.15 19.86 -25.51
CA THR A 274 -6.90 21.27 -25.19
C THR A 274 -8.02 21.82 -24.34
N ILE A 275 -7.66 22.35 -23.16
CA ILE A 275 -8.56 22.95 -22.18
C ILE A 275 -7.92 24.26 -21.71
N ASN A 276 -8.64 25.36 -21.78
CA ASN A 276 -8.18 26.68 -21.32
C ASN A 276 -6.80 27.05 -21.90
N SER A 277 -6.63 26.87 -23.20
CA SER A 277 -5.37 27.13 -23.92
C SER A 277 -4.15 26.34 -23.48
N GLN A 278 -4.34 25.24 -22.78
CA GLN A 278 -3.29 24.26 -22.46
C GLN A 278 -3.62 22.92 -23.12
N THR A 279 -2.63 22.25 -23.67
CA THR A 279 -2.83 20.94 -24.33
C THR A 279 -2.09 19.85 -23.55
N ILE A 280 -2.84 18.81 -23.20
CA ILE A 280 -2.31 17.55 -22.66
C ILE A 280 -2.42 16.45 -23.72
N ARG A 281 -1.34 15.73 -23.94
CA ARG A 281 -1.30 14.55 -24.80
C ARG A 281 -1.50 13.30 -23.95
N LEU A 282 -2.56 12.56 -24.23
CA LEU A 282 -2.93 11.32 -23.55
C LEU A 282 -2.57 10.13 -24.45
N PHE A 283 -1.64 9.31 -24.02
CA PHE A 283 -1.24 8.11 -24.76
C PHE A 283 -2.23 6.97 -24.49
N LYS A 284 -2.68 6.35 -25.57
CA LYS A 284 -3.57 5.20 -25.50
C LYS A 284 -2.83 3.99 -24.93
N LYS A 285 -3.50 3.23 -24.09
CA LYS A 285 -2.96 1.96 -23.61
C LYS A 285 -2.84 0.99 -24.79
N PRO A 286 -1.68 0.35 -24.99
CA PRO A 286 -1.57 -0.72 -25.99
C PRO A 286 -2.57 -1.84 -25.72
N ASN A 287 -3.13 -2.40 -26.78
CA ASN A 287 -4.06 -3.54 -26.69
C ASN A 287 -3.35 -4.79 -26.21
#